data_6aea36a36a38e55b47da7a4d6b76e9f0
#
_entry.id   6aea36a36a38e55b47da7a4d6b76e9f0
#
_cell.length_a   1.000
_cell.length_b   1.000
_cell.length_c   1.000
_cell.angle_alpha   90.00
_cell.angle_beta   90.00
_cell.angle_gamma   90.00
#
_symmetry.space_group_name_H-M   'P 1'
#
loop_
_entity.id
_entity.type
_entity.pdbx_description
1 polymer ?
#
loop_
_entity_poly.entity_id
_entity_poly.type
_entity_poly.pdbx_seq_one_letter_code
_entity_poly.pdbx_strand_id
1 'polypeptide(L)'
;IVGITDFEPMDYQKGSDEWIGFDADMAKAFAKSLGVKAEFVEIDWDNKVLELDAKSIDCVWNGMTLTDEVTSSMACTNAYCNNAQVAIVKEADKDKYSTVESMKDLNFAVEAGSAGEKELSKLGYNYTSVKAQADALMEVSAGTSDAAVIDSLMAAAMVGKGTGYEKLTYTASFNSEEYGVGFRKGSDM
;
A
#
# COMPACT_ATOMS: atom_id res chain seq x y z
N ILE A 1 -18.31 -6.82 -3.55
CA ILE A 1 -17.23 -7.19 -2.60
C ILE A 1 -15.97 -6.43 -3.01
N VAL A 2 -15.36 -5.70 -2.06
CA VAL A 2 -14.15 -4.87 -2.26
C VAL A 2 -12.97 -5.57 -1.60
N GLY A 3 -11.93 -5.89 -2.37
CA GLY A 3 -10.67 -6.44 -1.87
C GLY A 3 -9.76 -5.32 -1.36
N ILE A 4 -9.30 -5.44 -0.12
CA ILE A 4 -8.51 -4.45 0.61
C ILE A 4 -7.39 -5.11 1.43
N THR A 5 -6.48 -4.28 1.94
CA THR A 5 -5.57 -4.60 3.07
C THR A 5 -5.72 -3.52 4.14
N ASP A 6 -5.18 -3.75 5.34
CA ASP A 6 -5.12 -2.71 6.39
C ASP A 6 -4.10 -1.66 5.99
N PHE A 7 -4.60 -0.52 5.53
CA PHE A 7 -3.82 0.58 4.97
C PHE A 7 -4.36 1.94 5.43
N GLU A 8 -3.98 2.42 6.63
CA GLU A 8 -4.30 3.78 7.06
C GLU A 8 -3.53 4.81 6.19
N PRO A 9 -4.17 5.84 5.61
CA PRO A 9 -5.52 6.32 5.85
C PRO A 9 -6.57 5.89 4.81
N MET A 10 -6.28 4.91 3.95
CA MET A 10 -7.16 4.51 2.84
C MET A 10 -8.27 3.55 3.28
N ASP A 11 -7.90 2.40 3.84
CA ASP A 11 -8.80 1.38 4.39
C ASP A 11 -8.22 0.86 5.70
N TYR A 12 -8.90 1.09 6.81
CA TYR A 12 -8.42 0.65 8.12
C TYR A 12 -9.57 0.54 9.13
N GLN A 13 -9.28 -0.07 10.29
CA GLN A 13 -10.23 -0.20 11.40
C GLN A 13 -9.70 0.52 12.64
N LYS A 14 -10.57 1.21 13.38
CA LYS A 14 -10.19 1.92 14.60
C LYS A 14 -11.24 1.74 15.68
N GLY A 15 -11.03 0.76 16.54
CA GLY A 15 -11.89 0.50 17.70
C GLY A 15 -13.27 -0.10 17.37
N SER A 16 -13.48 -0.54 16.14
CA SER A 16 -14.67 -1.28 15.68
C SER A 16 -14.29 -2.16 14.49
N ASP A 17 -15.15 -3.12 14.13
CA ASP A 17 -14.99 -3.95 12.94
C ASP A 17 -15.40 -3.23 11.64
N GLU A 18 -15.71 -1.93 11.71
CA GLU A 18 -16.08 -1.15 10.55
C GLU A 18 -14.83 -0.66 9.82
N TRP A 19 -14.76 -0.92 8.53
CA TRP A 19 -13.75 -0.33 7.65
C TRP A 19 -14.05 1.14 7.37
N ILE A 20 -13.06 1.99 7.64
CA ILE A 20 -13.10 3.44 7.46
C ILE A 20 -11.86 3.90 6.68
N GLY A 21 -11.85 5.14 6.25
CA GLY A 21 -10.76 5.73 5.48
C GLY A 21 -11.24 6.26 4.15
N PHE A 22 -10.32 6.87 3.40
CA PHE A 22 -10.67 7.55 2.16
C PHE A 22 -11.27 6.58 1.13
N ASP A 23 -10.60 5.45 0.89
CA ASP A 23 -11.04 4.46 -0.09
C ASP A 23 -12.29 3.71 0.38
N ALA A 24 -12.35 3.36 1.67
CA ALA A 24 -13.55 2.74 2.25
C ALA A 24 -14.79 3.63 2.08
N ASP A 25 -14.67 4.94 2.31
CA ASP A 25 -15.77 5.88 2.17
C ASP A 25 -16.19 6.06 0.70
N MET A 26 -15.21 6.11 -0.21
CA MET A 26 -15.46 6.19 -1.64
C MET A 26 -16.14 4.92 -2.18
N ALA A 27 -15.68 3.74 -1.76
CA ALA A 27 -16.28 2.46 -2.13
C ALA A 27 -17.72 2.33 -1.60
N LYS A 28 -17.98 2.75 -0.36
CA LYS A 28 -19.35 2.82 0.20
C LYS A 28 -20.25 3.76 -0.59
N ALA A 29 -19.73 4.95 -0.97
CA ALA A 29 -20.48 5.94 -1.75
C ALA A 29 -20.79 5.41 -3.16
N PHE A 30 -19.84 4.76 -3.80
CA PHE A 30 -20.01 4.13 -5.10
C PHE A 30 -21.06 3.02 -5.06
N ALA A 31 -20.93 2.07 -4.13
CA ALA A 31 -21.92 0.99 -3.95
C ALA A 31 -23.32 1.53 -3.71
N LYS A 32 -23.47 2.58 -2.90
CA LYS A 32 -24.75 3.25 -2.65
C LYS A 32 -25.34 3.84 -3.95
N SER A 33 -24.51 4.39 -4.82
CA SER A 33 -24.98 4.95 -6.10
C SER A 33 -25.56 3.87 -7.04
N LEU A 34 -25.09 2.63 -6.90
CA LEU A 34 -25.58 1.46 -7.62
C LEU A 34 -26.77 0.77 -6.92
N GLY A 35 -27.21 1.27 -5.75
CA GLY A 35 -28.29 0.67 -4.98
C GLY A 35 -27.90 -0.63 -4.26
N VAL A 36 -26.60 -0.86 -4.06
CA VAL A 36 -26.05 -2.03 -3.35
C VAL A 36 -25.24 -1.59 -2.11
N LYS A 37 -24.81 -2.56 -1.30
CA LYS A 37 -23.96 -2.34 -0.13
C LYS A 37 -22.54 -2.82 -0.43
N ALA A 38 -21.54 -2.04 -0.05
CA ALA A 38 -20.16 -2.48 -0.06
C ALA A 38 -19.91 -3.51 1.06
N GLU A 39 -19.21 -4.57 0.73
CA GLU A 39 -18.66 -5.55 1.66
C GLU A 39 -17.15 -5.58 1.44
N PHE A 40 -16.38 -5.46 2.52
CA PHE A 40 -14.92 -5.42 2.46
C PHE A 40 -14.35 -6.77 2.87
N VAL A 41 -13.38 -7.24 2.09
CA VAL A 41 -12.65 -8.49 2.34
C VAL A 41 -11.16 -8.18 2.33
N GLU A 42 -10.50 -8.47 3.44
CA GLU A 42 -9.04 -8.39 3.53
C GLU A 42 -8.43 -9.53 2.73
N ILE A 43 -7.55 -9.19 1.78
CA ILE A 43 -6.86 -10.13 0.91
C ILE A 43 -5.35 -10.08 1.15
N ASP A 44 -4.63 -11.11 0.73
CA ASP A 44 -3.18 -11.02 0.57
C ASP A 44 -2.92 -10.21 -0.71
N TRP A 45 -2.19 -9.10 -0.60
CA TRP A 45 -2.03 -8.14 -1.69
C TRP A 45 -1.40 -8.72 -2.94
N ASP A 46 -0.50 -9.67 -2.78
CA ASP A 46 0.12 -10.42 -3.88
C ASP A 46 -0.90 -11.22 -4.71
N ASN A 47 -2.02 -11.61 -4.10
CA ASN A 47 -3.08 -12.40 -4.74
C ASN A 47 -4.21 -11.56 -5.36
N LYS A 48 -4.14 -10.22 -5.35
CA LYS A 48 -5.24 -9.33 -5.78
C LYS A 48 -5.81 -9.63 -7.17
N VAL A 49 -4.96 -9.97 -8.14
CA VAL A 49 -5.40 -10.35 -9.49
C VAL A 49 -6.12 -11.70 -9.47
N LEU A 50 -5.56 -12.67 -8.76
CA LEU A 50 -6.13 -14.01 -8.63
C LEU A 50 -7.51 -13.96 -7.95
N GLU A 51 -7.65 -13.20 -6.86
CA GLU A 51 -8.92 -13.03 -6.14
C GLU A 51 -10.00 -12.37 -7.03
N LEU A 52 -9.58 -11.39 -7.83
CA LEU A 52 -10.47 -10.72 -8.78
C LEU A 52 -10.92 -11.67 -9.91
N ASP A 53 -10.02 -12.46 -10.47
CA ASP A 53 -10.31 -13.43 -11.54
C ASP A 53 -11.15 -14.61 -11.02
N ALA A 54 -10.91 -15.06 -9.80
CA ALA A 54 -11.68 -16.11 -9.11
C ALA A 54 -13.09 -15.65 -8.71
N LYS A 55 -13.40 -14.36 -8.82
CA LYS A 55 -14.68 -13.73 -8.43
C LYS A 55 -14.96 -13.80 -6.92
N SER A 56 -13.93 -13.95 -6.09
CA SER A 56 -14.05 -13.80 -4.65
C SER A 56 -14.22 -12.34 -4.24
N ILE A 57 -13.73 -11.42 -5.06
CA ILE A 57 -13.96 -9.98 -4.96
C ILE A 57 -14.45 -9.42 -6.31
N ASP A 58 -15.13 -8.27 -6.28
CA ASP A 58 -15.65 -7.60 -7.47
C ASP A 58 -14.74 -6.48 -7.96
N CYS A 59 -14.02 -5.84 -7.04
CA CYS A 59 -13.01 -4.84 -7.33
C CYS A 59 -11.88 -4.86 -6.29
N VAL A 60 -10.75 -4.26 -6.66
CA VAL A 60 -9.64 -3.94 -5.77
C VAL A 60 -9.62 -2.43 -5.58
N TRP A 61 -9.83 -1.97 -4.36
CA TRP A 61 -9.87 -0.53 -4.04
C TRP A 61 -9.16 -0.28 -2.72
N ASN A 62 -7.85 -0.05 -2.76
CA ASN A 62 -6.98 0.01 -1.58
C ASN A 62 -5.68 0.77 -1.88
N GLY A 63 -5.77 2.03 -2.31
CA GLY A 63 -4.58 2.77 -2.71
C GLY A 63 -3.76 2.01 -3.76
N MET A 64 -4.46 1.40 -4.73
CA MET A 64 -3.81 0.52 -5.69
C MET A 64 -3.04 1.31 -6.74
N THR A 65 -1.73 1.17 -6.77
CA THR A 65 -0.86 1.79 -7.78
C THR A 65 -1.14 1.23 -9.17
N LEU A 66 -1.35 2.12 -10.13
CA LEU A 66 -1.59 1.80 -11.54
C LEU A 66 -0.27 1.40 -12.23
N THR A 67 0.29 0.27 -11.85
CA THR A 67 1.48 -0.31 -12.49
C THR A 67 1.10 -0.94 -13.84
N ASP A 68 2.11 -1.19 -14.70
CA ASP A 68 1.92 -1.90 -15.98
C ASP A 68 1.27 -3.28 -15.78
N GLU A 69 1.64 -4.00 -14.73
CA GLU A 69 1.03 -5.28 -14.39
C GLU A 69 -0.45 -5.14 -14.05
N VAL A 70 -0.80 -4.19 -13.17
CA VAL A 70 -2.19 -3.94 -12.77
C VAL A 70 -3.04 -3.53 -13.97
N THR A 71 -2.59 -2.55 -14.75
CA THR A 71 -3.32 -2.04 -15.92
C THR A 71 -3.43 -3.07 -17.05
N SER A 72 -2.46 -3.98 -17.17
CA SER A 72 -2.54 -5.10 -18.12
C SER A 72 -3.43 -6.24 -17.66
N SER A 73 -3.64 -6.41 -16.35
CA SER A 73 -4.43 -7.52 -15.77
C SER A 73 -5.86 -7.14 -15.43
N MET A 74 -6.13 -5.89 -15.10
CA MET A 74 -7.44 -5.39 -14.66
C MET A 74 -8.00 -4.33 -15.61
N ALA A 75 -9.31 -4.10 -15.58
CA ALA A 75 -9.95 -2.90 -16.10
C ALA A 75 -9.86 -1.81 -15.01
N CYS A 76 -8.97 -0.86 -15.20
CA CYS A 76 -8.72 0.17 -14.20
C CYS A 76 -9.47 1.46 -14.48
N THR A 77 -9.83 2.17 -13.42
CA THR A 77 -10.34 3.55 -13.52
C THR A 77 -9.24 4.51 -13.96
N ASN A 78 -9.62 5.74 -14.26
CA ASN A 78 -8.67 6.85 -14.23
C ASN A 78 -8.07 6.98 -12.83
N ALA A 79 -6.87 7.57 -12.76
CA ALA A 79 -6.24 7.89 -11.48
C ALA A 79 -7.09 8.85 -10.65
N TYR A 80 -7.17 8.61 -9.33
CA TYR A 80 -7.91 9.47 -8.41
C TYR A 80 -7.00 10.13 -7.35
N CYS A 81 -5.77 9.64 -7.17
CA CYS A 81 -4.83 10.16 -6.18
C CYS A 81 -3.39 9.98 -6.65
N ASN A 82 -2.51 10.91 -6.28
CA ASN A 82 -1.07 10.77 -6.46
C ASN A 82 -0.44 10.16 -5.21
N ASN A 83 0.60 9.37 -5.39
CA ASN A 83 1.39 8.73 -4.35
C ASN A 83 2.86 8.63 -4.75
N ALA A 84 3.68 8.13 -3.85
CA ALA A 84 5.06 7.73 -4.09
C ALA A 84 5.43 6.59 -3.14
N GLN A 85 6.35 5.73 -3.55
CA GLN A 85 6.99 4.78 -2.66
C GLN A 85 8.13 5.48 -1.93
N VAL A 86 8.15 5.43 -0.61
CA VAL A 86 9.12 6.14 0.23
C VAL A 86 9.87 5.21 1.16
N ALA A 87 11.14 5.53 1.41
CA ALA A 87 11.95 4.81 2.38
C ALA A 87 11.62 5.27 3.80
N ILE A 88 11.40 4.31 4.69
CA ILE A 88 11.26 4.51 6.13
C ILE A 88 12.54 4.01 6.80
N VAL A 89 13.11 4.85 7.65
CA VAL A 89 14.29 4.54 8.47
C VAL A 89 14.08 5.04 9.89
N LYS A 90 14.97 4.67 10.80
CA LYS A 90 14.98 5.26 12.14
C LYS A 90 15.32 6.75 12.05
N GLU A 91 14.62 7.59 12.82
CA GLU A 91 14.86 9.05 12.86
C GLU A 91 16.33 9.39 13.14
N ALA A 92 17.02 8.57 13.96
CA ALA A 92 18.42 8.75 14.27
C ALA A 92 19.37 8.57 13.08
N ASP A 93 18.93 7.88 12.04
CA ASP A 93 19.73 7.52 10.86
C ASP A 93 19.35 8.32 9.61
N LYS A 94 18.42 9.28 9.71
CA LYS A 94 17.86 10.01 8.57
C LYS A 94 18.90 10.70 7.69
N ASP A 95 19.92 11.31 8.31
CA ASP A 95 20.94 12.05 7.57
C ASP A 95 21.89 11.11 6.81
N LYS A 96 22.08 9.88 7.32
CA LYS A 96 22.87 8.83 6.69
C LYS A 96 22.16 8.23 5.47
N TYR A 97 20.85 8.11 5.56
CA TYR A 97 20.02 7.44 4.55
C TYR A 97 19.06 8.42 3.85
N SER A 98 19.61 9.52 3.34
CA SER A 98 18.85 10.61 2.72
C SER A 98 18.61 10.43 1.21
N THR A 99 19.27 9.47 0.58
CA THR A 99 19.12 9.16 -0.84
C THR A 99 18.92 7.66 -1.05
N VAL A 100 18.30 7.28 -2.17
CA VAL A 100 18.08 5.85 -2.50
C VAL A 100 19.41 5.10 -2.53
N GLU A 101 20.44 5.65 -3.19
CA GLU A 101 21.76 5.02 -3.28
C GLU A 101 22.43 4.79 -1.93
N SER A 102 22.21 5.67 -0.95
CA SER A 102 22.79 5.52 0.39
C SER A 102 22.28 4.31 1.14
N MET A 103 21.17 3.73 0.67
CA MET A 103 20.47 2.59 1.29
C MET A 103 20.71 1.24 0.61
N LYS A 104 21.59 1.18 -0.41
CA LYS A 104 21.79 -0.01 -1.25
C LYS A 104 22.19 -1.29 -0.50
N ASP A 105 22.81 -1.15 0.65
CA ASP A 105 23.32 -2.27 1.45
C ASP A 105 22.40 -2.61 2.65
N LEU A 106 21.21 -1.98 2.73
CA LEU A 106 20.22 -2.23 3.77
C LEU A 106 19.35 -3.44 3.44
N ASN A 107 18.82 -4.08 4.49
CA ASN A 107 17.76 -5.07 4.38
C ASN A 107 16.42 -4.36 4.59
N PHE A 108 15.58 -4.34 3.58
CA PHE A 108 14.27 -3.71 3.62
C PHE A 108 13.17 -4.69 4.04
N ALA A 109 12.15 -4.18 4.71
CA ALA A 109 10.84 -4.82 4.78
C ALA A 109 9.90 -4.15 3.77
N VAL A 110 9.08 -4.94 3.08
CA VAL A 110 8.15 -4.43 2.07
C VAL A 110 6.97 -5.38 1.91
N GLU A 111 5.77 -4.85 1.62
CA GLU A 111 4.60 -5.69 1.38
C GLU A 111 4.74 -6.48 0.07
N ALA A 112 4.47 -7.79 0.15
CA ALA A 112 4.50 -8.69 -1.01
C ALA A 112 3.56 -8.22 -2.14
N GLY A 113 4.03 -8.22 -3.38
CA GLY A 113 3.25 -7.82 -4.55
C GLY A 113 2.94 -6.33 -4.66
N SER A 114 3.55 -5.49 -3.79
CA SER A 114 3.37 -4.04 -3.80
C SER A 114 4.21 -3.35 -4.87
N ALA A 115 3.90 -2.07 -5.13
CA ALA A 115 4.74 -1.21 -5.97
C ALA A 115 6.13 -1.01 -5.34
N GLY A 116 6.22 -0.92 -4.01
CA GLY A 116 7.48 -0.82 -3.28
C GLY A 116 8.40 -2.02 -3.49
N GLU A 117 7.86 -3.24 -3.46
CA GLU A 117 8.63 -4.45 -3.74
C GLU A 117 9.22 -4.43 -5.17
N LYS A 118 8.45 -3.93 -6.15
CA LYS A 118 8.92 -3.79 -7.52
C LYS A 118 10.06 -2.79 -7.65
N GLU A 119 9.99 -1.65 -6.93
CA GLU A 119 11.08 -0.66 -6.94
C GLU A 119 12.36 -1.25 -6.33
N LEU A 120 12.30 -1.97 -5.21
CA LEU A 120 13.46 -2.65 -4.63
C LEU A 120 14.04 -3.71 -5.56
N SER A 121 13.17 -4.52 -6.18
CA SER A 121 13.58 -5.55 -7.16
C SER A 121 14.30 -4.95 -8.36
N LYS A 122 13.80 -3.84 -8.93
CA LYS A 122 14.44 -3.13 -10.05
C LYS A 122 15.86 -2.65 -9.70
N LEU A 123 16.08 -2.24 -8.46
CA LEU A 123 17.35 -1.75 -7.97
C LEU A 123 18.29 -2.90 -7.53
N GLY A 124 17.78 -4.12 -7.38
CA GLY A 124 18.53 -5.26 -6.85
C GLY A 124 18.86 -5.13 -5.36
N TYR A 125 18.03 -4.42 -4.59
CA TYR A 125 18.21 -4.25 -3.16
C TYR A 125 17.69 -5.47 -2.38
N ASN A 126 18.28 -5.73 -1.22
CA ASN A 126 17.85 -6.85 -0.37
C ASN A 126 16.56 -6.49 0.37
N TYR A 127 15.59 -7.39 0.36
CA TYR A 127 14.37 -7.20 1.11
C TYR A 127 13.77 -8.51 1.63
N THR A 128 12.92 -8.38 2.63
CA THR A 128 12.02 -9.42 3.14
C THR A 128 10.59 -8.96 2.88
N SER A 129 9.82 -9.81 2.19
CA SER A 129 8.41 -9.54 1.94
C SER A 129 7.59 -9.83 3.20
N VAL A 130 6.68 -8.92 3.54
CA VAL A 130 5.71 -9.03 4.64
C VAL A 130 4.29 -9.01 4.10
N LYS A 131 3.30 -9.30 4.95
CA LYS A 131 1.91 -9.41 4.51
C LYS A 131 1.27 -8.04 4.23
N ALA A 132 1.56 -7.04 5.04
CA ALA A 132 1.00 -5.69 4.93
C ALA A 132 2.08 -4.61 5.15
N GLN A 133 1.84 -3.40 4.65
CA GLN A 133 2.77 -2.28 4.85
C GLN A 133 2.95 -1.93 6.34
N ALA A 134 1.91 -2.08 7.15
CA ALA A 134 1.99 -1.89 8.60
C ALA A 134 2.98 -2.87 9.26
N ASP A 135 3.09 -4.10 8.75
CA ASP A 135 4.08 -5.08 9.23
C ASP A 135 5.50 -4.61 8.91
N ALA A 136 5.71 -3.98 7.74
CA ALA A 136 7.01 -3.42 7.39
C ALA A 136 7.45 -2.32 8.37
N LEU A 137 6.53 -1.47 8.83
CA LEU A 137 6.81 -0.48 9.88
C LEU A 137 7.18 -1.14 11.22
N MET A 138 6.49 -2.24 11.58
CA MET A 138 6.82 -3.00 12.79
C MET A 138 8.22 -3.61 12.73
N GLU A 139 8.62 -4.16 11.58
CA GLU A 139 9.98 -4.71 11.37
C GLU A 139 11.07 -3.67 11.62
N VAL A 140 10.93 -2.46 11.06
CA VAL A 140 11.91 -1.38 11.27
C VAL A 140 11.89 -0.89 12.72
N SER A 141 10.71 -0.76 13.31
CA SER A 141 10.56 -0.33 14.70
C SER A 141 11.20 -1.33 15.67
N ALA A 142 11.04 -2.63 15.43
CA ALA A 142 11.65 -3.72 16.18
C ALA A 142 13.17 -3.84 15.93
N GLY A 143 13.67 -3.38 14.77
CA GLY A 143 15.06 -3.48 14.36
C GLY A 143 15.40 -4.82 13.72
N THR A 144 14.42 -5.58 13.25
CA THR A 144 14.59 -6.81 12.47
C THR A 144 14.88 -6.53 10.99
N SER A 145 14.41 -5.37 10.50
CA SER A 145 14.82 -4.80 9.21
C SER A 145 15.45 -3.42 9.42
N ASP A 146 16.37 -3.04 8.52
CA ASP A 146 17.07 -1.76 8.59
C ASP A 146 16.20 -0.59 8.12
N ALA A 147 15.37 -0.84 7.11
CA ALA A 147 14.49 0.12 6.45
C ALA A 147 13.21 -0.56 5.98
N ALA A 148 12.21 0.23 5.57
CA ALA A 148 11.03 -0.25 4.86
C ALA A 148 10.76 0.61 3.63
N VAL A 149 10.00 0.06 2.67
CA VAL A 149 9.38 0.83 1.59
C VAL A 149 7.88 0.70 1.74
N ILE A 150 7.22 1.85 1.86
CA ILE A 150 5.76 1.97 1.97
C ILE A 150 5.26 3.15 1.14
N ASP A 151 3.95 3.24 1.02
CA ASP A 151 3.27 4.36 0.39
C ASP A 151 3.43 5.66 1.20
N SER A 152 3.67 6.76 0.51
CA SER A 152 3.86 8.08 1.12
C SER A 152 2.65 8.54 1.93
N LEU A 153 1.44 8.15 1.54
CA LEU A 153 0.21 8.48 2.28
C LEU A 153 0.15 7.73 3.61
N MET A 154 0.54 6.45 3.66
CA MET A 154 0.67 5.72 4.92
C MET A 154 1.79 6.33 5.78
N ALA A 155 2.94 6.66 5.19
CA ALA A 155 4.03 7.30 5.91
C ALA A 155 3.57 8.61 6.57
N ALA A 156 2.81 9.44 5.85
CA ALA A 156 2.28 10.70 6.39
C ALA A 156 1.27 10.49 7.54
N ALA A 157 0.51 9.40 7.53
CA ALA A 157 -0.47 9.10 8.56
C ALA A 157 0.15 8.44 9.81
N MET A 158 1.14 7.56 9.63
CA MET A 158 1.58 6.64 10.68
C MET A 158 2.98 6.92 11.22
N VAL A 159 3.83 7.70 10.50
CA VAL A 159 5.25 7.86 10.81
C VAL A 159 5.57 9.28 11.28
N GLY A 160 6.38 9.40 12.34
CA GLY A 160 6.86 10.68 12.86
C GLY A 160 6.18 11.10 14.16
N LYS A 161 6.50 12.30 14.60
CA LYS A 161 6.07 12.83 15.90
C LYS A 161 4.54 12.87 16.06
N GLY A 162 4.04 12.32 17.14
CA GLY A 162 2.62 12.27 17.47
C GLY A 162 1.86 11.09 16.86
N THR A 163 2.57 10.18 16.21
CA THR A 163 2.01 8.95 15.63
C THR A 163 2.43 7.69 16.42
N GLY A 164 2.00 6.52 15.97
CA GLY A 164 2.44 5.24 16.55
C GLY A 164 3.93 4.93 16.32
N TYR A 165 4.57 5.58 15.35
CA TYR A 165 5.96 5.35 14.96
C TYR A 165 6.81 6.63 15.05
N GLU A 166 6.83 7.27 16.24
CA GLU A 166 7.56 8.53 16.49
C GLU A 166 9.07 8.45 16.26
N LYS A 167 9.66 7.26 16.38
CA LYS A 167 11.11 7.04 16.20
C LYS A 167 11.50 6.71 14.76
N LEU A 168 10.52 6.63 13.87
CA LEU A 168 10.73 6.43 12.45
C LEU A 168 10.51 7.74 11.68
N THR A 169 11.09 7.80 10.50
CA THR A 169 10.94 8.91 9.57
C THR A 169 11.00 8.41 8.14
N TYR A 170 10.38 9.12 7.21
CA TYR A 170 10.61 8.89 5.78
C TYR A 170 11.69 9.81 5.25
N THR A 171 12.47 9.36 4.27
CA THR A 171 13.61 10.10 3.74
C THR A 171 13.56 10.24 2.22
N ALA A 172 13.89 9.19 1.48
CA ALA A 172 13.96 9.23 0.01
C ALA A 172 12.67 8.68 -0.61
N SER A 173 12.31 9.23 -1.77
CA SER A 173 11.27 8.71 -2.65
C SER A 173 11.90 7.88 -3.76
N PHE A 174 11.33 6.70 -4.04
CA PHE A 174 11.76 5.81 -5.12
C PHE A 174 11.13 6.17 -6.46
N ASN A 175 9.89 6.68 -6.43
CA ASN A 175 9.11 6.97 -7.63
C ASN A 175 8.08 8.09 -7.38
N SER A 176 7.28 8.34 -8.41
CA SER A 176 5.99 9.05 -8.35
C SER A 176 4.98 8.19 -9.07
N GLU A 177 3.83 7.96 -8.48
CA GLU A 177 2.83 7.03 -8.95
C GLU A 177 1.41 7.54 -8.71
N GLU A 178 0.42 6.82 -9.24
CA GLU A 178 -0.99 7.17 -9.14
C GLU A 178 -1.81 5.98 -8.70
N TYR A 179 -2.87 6.23 -7.92
CA TYR A 179 -3.85 5.22 -7.51
C TYR A 179 -5.04 5.15 -8.45
N GLY A 180 -5.54 3.94 -8.67
CA GLY A 180 -6.78 3.66 -9.34
C GLY A 180 -7.52 2.47 -8.72
N VAL A 181 -8.75 2.25 -9.17
CA VAL A 181 -9.56 1.09 -8.77
C VAL A 181 -9.49 0.06 -9.89
N GLY A 182 -9.28 -1.21 -9.52
CA GLY A 182 -9.23 -2.32 -10.47
C GLY A 182 -10.50 -3.15 -10.46
N PHE A 183 -11.07 -3.36 -11.63
CA PHE A 183 -12.19 -4.27 -11.87
C PHE A 183 -11.76 -5.43 -12.75
N ARG A 184 -12.53 -6.50 -12.73
CA ARG A 184 -12.33 -7.64 -13.62
C ARG A 184 -12.55 -7.22 -15.09
N LYS A 185 -11.65 -7.61 -15.99
CA LYS A 185 -11.83 -7.36 -17.42
C LYS A 185 -13.09 -8.04 -17.94
N GLY A 186 -13.88 -7.29 -18.69
CA GLY A 186 -15.16 -7.75 -19.21
C GLY A 186 -16.26 -7.87 -18.17
N SER A 187 -16.07 -7.31 -16.99
CA SER A 187 -17.14 -7.10 -16.00
C SER A 187 -18.15 -6.08 -16.52
N ASP A 188 -19.37 -6.17 -16.04
CA ASP A 188 -20.46 -5.23 -16.27
C ASP A 188 -20.54 -4.12 -15.21
N MET A 189 -19.56 -4.07 -14.30
CA MET A 189 -19.35 -3.00 -13.31
C MET A 189 -18.38 -1.96 -13.80
#